data_063d9c1f4d9f4d6f2a75ce45a4e644ae
#
_entry.id   063d9c1f4d9f4d6f2a75ce45a4e644ae
#
_cell.length_a   1.000
_cell.length_b   1.000
_cell.length_c   1.000
_cell.angle_alpha   90.00
_cell.angle_beta   90.00
_cell.angle_gamma   90.00
#
_symmetry.space_group_name_H-M   'P 1'
#
loop_
_entity.id
_entity.type
_entity.pdbx_description
1 polymer ?
#
loop_
_entity_poly.entity_id
_entity_poly.type
_entity_poly.pdbx_seq_one_letter_code
_entity_poly.pdbx_strand_id
1 'polypeptide(L)'
;QWFESPENFFKRCNALLNKQGYFAFSTFGKENMKEIRELTGNGLPYRSREELVKALSSHFDILHSEEELISLSFDNPLKVLYHLKQTGVTGISGTSSQQLRTRRDLQLFSERYTQEFTQGTSVSLTYHPIYIIAKKKKV
;
A
#
# COMPACT_ATOMS: atom_id res chain seq x y z
N GLN A 1 3.00 -6.81 -1.02
CA GLN A 1 2.34 -6.27 0.17
C GLN A 1 1.61 -7.33 1.02
N TRP A 2 1.28 -8.47 0.42
CA TRP A 2 0.60 -9.59 1.08
C TRP A 2 1.55 -10.64 1.67
N PHE A 3 2.87 -10.49 1.45
CA PHE A 3 3.86 -11.43 1.97
C PHE A 3 4.28 -11.04 3.38
N GLU A 4 4.20 -11.98 4.31
CA GLU A 4 4.62 -11.78 5.70
C GLU A 4 6.13 -11.52 5.81
N SER A 5 6.93 -12.14 4.94
CA SER A 5 8.38 -11.97 4.88
C SER A 5 8.83 -11.68 3.45
N PRO A 6 8.98 -10.39 3.09
CA PRO A 6 9.55 -10.00 1.80
C PRO A 6 10.93 -10.61 1.53
N GLU A 7 11.76 -10.76 2.55
CA GLU A 7 13.10 -11.35 2.44
C GLU A 7 13.04 -12.79 1.93
N ASN A 8 12.13 -13.61 2.47
CA ASN A 8 11.93 -14.98 2.02
C ASN A 8 11.38 -15.02 0.60
N PHE A 9 10.47 -14.11 0.26
CA PHE A 9 9.95 -13.99 -1.09
C PHE A 9 11.05 -13.62 -2.08
N PHE A 10 11.89 -12.62 -1.79
CA PHE A 10 13.01 -12.21 -2.64
C PHE A 10 14.04 -13.31 -2.83
N LYS A 11 14.36 -14.07 -1.76
CA LYS A 11 15.22 -15.25 -1.85
C LYS A 11 14.67 -16.30 -2.82
N ARG A 12 13.36 -16.56 -2.76
CA ARG A 12 12.70 -17.52 -3.68
C ARG A 12 12.73 -17.00 -5.12
N CYS A 13 12.43 -15.72 -5.34
CA CYS A 13 12.53 -15.09 -6.67
C CYS A 13 13.95 -15.22 -7.22
N ASN A 14 14.97 -14.93 -6.39
CA ASN A 14 16.36 -15.09 -6.79
C ASN A 14 16.71 -16.53 -7.20
N ALA A 15 16.20 -17.53 -6.50
CA ALA A 15 16.42 -18.93 -6.85
C ALA A 15 15.80 -19.34 -8.20
N LEU A 16 14.63 -18.77 -8.52
CA LEU A 16 13.91 -19.08 -9.76
C LEU A 16 14.44 -18.35 -11.00
N LEU A 17 15.13 -17.24 -10.83
CA LEU A 17 15.67 -16.45 -11.93
C LEU A 17 16.91 -17.09 -12.54
N ASN A 18 17.02 -17.00 -13.86
CA ASN A 18 18.24 -17.33 -14.58
C ASN A 18 19.41 -16.45 -14.15
N LYS A 19 20.64 -16.86 -14.48
CA LYS A 19 21.85 -16.04 -14.26
C LYS A 19 21.67 -14.68 -14.95
N GLN A 20 21.92 -13.61 -14.22
CA GLN A 20 21.73 -12.22 -14.67
C GLN A 20 20.27 -11.85 -15.02
N GLY A 21 19.29 -12.62 -14.56
CA GLY A 21 17.88 -12.34 -14.75
C GLY A 21 17.44 -11.04 -14.04
N TYR A 22 16.43 -10.41 -14.59
CA TYR A 22 15.85 -9.18 -14.02
C TYR A 22 14.63 -9.51 -13.17
N PHE A 23 14.47 -8.77 -12.10
CA PHE A 23 13.33 -8.81 -11.22
C PHE A 23 12.74 -7.40 -11.10
N ALA A 24 11.52 -7.22 -11.58
CA ALA A 24 10.81 -5.95 -11.50
C ALA A 24 9.47 -6.16 -10.80
N PHE A 25 9.12 -5.25 -9.90
CA PHE A 25 7.83 -5.28 -9.21
C PHE A 25 7.42 -3.89 -8.74
N SER A 26 6.14 -3.77 -8.44
CA SER A 26 5.58 -2.63 -7.72
C SER A 26 4.95 -3.10 -6.42
N THR A 27 4.94 -2.23 -5.43
CA THR A 27 4.28 -2.44 -4.14
C THR A 27 3.85 -1.09 -3.57
N PHE A 28 3.33 -1.09 -2.34
CA PHE A 28 2.93 0.14 -1.67
C PHE A 28 3.83 0.44 -0.46
N GLY A 29 4.06 1.73 -0.24
CA GLY A 29 4.85 2.27 0.86
C GLY A 29 4.01 2.71 2.06
N LYS A 30 4.68 3.29 3.06
CA LYS A 30 4.13 3.58 4.39
C LYS A 30 2.98 4.59 4.39
N GLU A 31 2.94 5.50 3.41
CA GLU A 31 1.87 6.51 3.30
C GLU A 31 0.62 5.99 2.55
N ASN A 32 0.64 4.74 2.07
CA ASN A 32 -0.49 4.19 1.34
C ASN A 32 -1.75 4.12 2.19
N MET A 33 -2.84 4.71 1.70
CA MET A 33 -4.15 4.77 2.39
C MET A 33 -4.05 5.30 3.83
N LYS A 34 -3.19 6.28 4.06
CA LYS A 34 -2.98 6.85 5.40
C LYS A 34 -4.27 7.35 6.04
N GLU A 35 -5.17 7.92 5.26
CA GLU A 35 -6.47 8.43 5.72
C GLU A 35 -7.31 7.31 6.37
N ILE A 36 -7.36 6.15 5.73
CA ILE A 36 -8.08 4.97 6.25
C ILE A 36 -7.41 4.46 7.53
N ARG A 37 -6.08 4.36 7.52
CA ARG A 37 -5.31 3.89 8.69
C ARG A 37 -5.47 4.82 9.89
N GLU A 38 -5.43 6.12 9.68
CA GLU A 38 -5.60 7.12 10.76
C GLU A 38 -7.00 7.06 11.38
N LEU A 39 -8.04 6.86 10.57
CA LEU A 39 -9.41 6.79 11.06
C LEU A 39 -9.80 5.45 11.68
N THR A 40 -9.25 4.36 11.19
CA THR A 40 -9.64 3.01 11.62
C THR A 40 -8.63 2.33 12.54
N GLY A 41 -7.40 2.83 12.60
CA GLY A 41 -6.29 2.18 13.29
C GLY A 41 -5.80 0.90 12.60
N ASN A 42 -6.34 0.57 11.42
CA ASN A 42 -6.05 -0.65 10.69
C ASN A 42 -5.33 -0.34 9.38
N GLY A 43 -4.32 -1.12 9.08
CA GLY A 43 -3.55 -1.02 7.84
C GLY A 43 -2.59 -2.19 7.72
N LEU A 44 -2.08 -2.40 6.51
CA LEU A 44 -1.01 -3.36 6.29
C LEU A 44 0.32 -2.80 6.81
N PRO A 45 1.24 -3.66 7.26
CA PRO A 45 2.58 -3.25 7.70
C PRO A 45 3.45 -2.94 6.48
N TYR A 46 3.16 -1.83 5.80
CA TYR A 46 3.92 -1.39 4.64
C TYR A 46 5.38 -1.07 5.01
N ARG A 47 6.29 -1.42 4.11
CA ARG A 47 7.71 -1.10 4.24
C ARG A 47 8.06 0.15 3.46
N SER A 48 9.12 0.85 3.89
CA SER A 48 9.65 1.96 3.11
C SER A 48 10.44 1.44 1.90
N ARG A 49 10.68 2.32 0.93
CA ARG A 49 11.53 2.03 -0.22
C ARG A 49 12.93 1.60 0.21
N GLU A 50 13.50 2.27 1.21
CA GLU A 50 14.83 1.99 1.75
C GLU A 50 14.89 0.60 2.40
N GLU A 51 13.87 0.22 3.16
CA GLU A 51 13.77 -1.11 3.76
C GLU A 51 13.68 -2.22 2.69
N LEU A 52 12.92 -1.99 1.61
CA LEU A 52 12.81 -2.93 0.49
C LEU A 52 14.12 -3.05 -0.29
N VAL A 53 14.76 -1.93 -0.60
CA VAL A 53 16.07 -1.91 -1.26
C VAL A 53 17.12 -2.65 -0.43
N LYS A 54 17.15 -2.42 0.88
CA LYS A 54 18.06 -3.11 1.79
C LYS A 54 17.83 -4.62 1.78
N ALA A 55 16.56 -5.05 1.85
CA ALA A 55 16.21 -6.48 1.82
C ALA A 55 16.60 -7.16 0.49
N LEU A 56 16.42 -6.45 -0.64
CA LEU A 56 16.79 -6.94 -1.97
C LEU A 56 18.31 -7.01 -2.17
N SER A 57 19.07 -6.07 -1.62
CA SER A 57 20.50 -5.90 -1.87
C SER A 57 21.35 -7.11 -1.45
N SER A 58 20.81 -8.04 -0.66
CA SER A 58 21.47 -9.31 -0.34
C SER A 58 21.63 -10.22 -1.56
N HIS A 59 20.72 -10.14 -2.51
CA HIS A 59 20.63 -11.08 -3.65
C HIS A 59 20.64 -10.39 -5.01
N PHE A 60 20.37 -9.10 -5.04
CA PHE A 60 20.17 -8.33 -6.26
C PHE A 60 21.01 -7.05 -6.28
N ASP A 61 21.41 -6.63 -7.47
CA ASP A 61 21.90 -5.29 -7.75
C ASP A 61 20.69 -4.43 -8.16
N ILE A 62 20.47 -3.35 -7.41
CA ILE A 62 19.33 -2.45 -7.68
C ILE A 62 19.67 -1.56 -8.86
N LEU A 63 18.89 -1.65 -9.91
CA LEU A 63 19.07 -0.84 -11.12
C LEU A 63 18.24 0.44 -11.08
N HIS A 64 17.04 0.36 -10.52
CA HIS A 64 16.13 1.49 -10.38
C HIS A 64 15.23 1.29 -9.16
N SER A 65 15.00 2.36 -8.42
CA SER A 65 13.98 2.39 -7.37
C SER A 65 13.37 3.79 -7.32
N GLU A 66 12.07 3.85 -7.38
CA GLU A 66 11.28 5.06 -7.40
C GLU A 66 10.05 4.92 -6.53
N GLU A 67 9.58 6.01 -5.96
CA GLU A 67 8.32 6.10 -5.23
C GLU A 67 7.64 7.42 -5.53
N GLU A 68 6.34 7.44 -5.42
CA GLU A 68 5.53 8.65 -5.58
C GLU A 68 4.36 8.67 -4.60
N LEU A 69 3.83 9.85 -4.33
CA LEU A 69 2.59 10.04 -3.58
C LEU A 69 1.52 10.53 -4.55
N ILE A 70 0.46 9.75 -4.69
CA ILE A 70 -0.67 10.05 -5.55
C ILE A 70 -1.87 10.36 -4.67
N SER A 71 -2.41 11.57 -4.76
CA SER A 71 -3.64 11.95 -4.08
C SER A 71 -4.81 11.88 -5.06
N LEU A 72 -5.74 10.98 -4.79
CA LEU A 72 -7.02 10.91 -5.51
C LEU A 72 -8.06 11.76 -4.80
N SER A 73 -8.93 12.39 -5.56
CA SER A 73 -10.04 13.20 -5.05
C SER A 73 -11.38 12.49 -5.27
N PHE A 74 -12.23 12.50 -4.25
CA PHE A 74 -13.57 11.93 -4.28
C PHE A 74 -14.59 12.93 -3.76
N ASP A 75 -15.83 12.87 -4.26
CA ASP A 75 -16.90 13.79 -3.86
C ASP A 75 -17.24 13.67 -2.37
N ASN A 76 -17.11 12.47 -1.81
CA ASN A 76 -17.43 12.20 -0.42
C ASN A 76 -16.78 10.89 0.06
N PRO A 77 -16.73 10.63 1.38
CA PRO A 77 -16.11 9.41 1.95
C PRO A 77 -16.74 8.10 1.50
N LEU A 78 -18.04 8.07 1.16
CA LEU A 78 -18.68 6.86 0.67
C LEU A 78 -18.13 6.43 -0.71
N LYS A 79 -17.79 7.40 -1.55
CA LYS A 79 -17.12 7.16 -2.83
C LYS A 79 -15.73 6.56 -2.64
N VAL A 80 -14.99 6.98 -1.59
CA VAL A 80 -13.73 6.36 -1.20
C VAL A 80 -13.94 4.88 -0.85
N LEU A 81 -14.89 4.57 0.03
CA LEU A 81 -15.20 3.19 0.42
C LEU A 81 -15.63 2.33 -0.76
N TYR A 82 -16.43 2.88 -1.66
CA TYR A 82 -16.84 2.21 -2.88
C TYR A 82 -15.64 1.90 -3.80
N HIS A 83 -14.75 2.87 -3.98
CA HIS A 83 -13.51 2.69 -4.74
C HIS A 83 -12.64 1.56 -4.15
N LEU A 84 -12.44 1.55 -2.83
CA LEU A 84 -11.67 0.51 -2.15
C LEU A 84 -12.30 -0.89 -2.35
N LYS A 85 -13.63 -0.96 -2.28
CA LYS A 85 -14.35 -2.21 -2.56
C LYS A 85 -14.14 -2.69 -4.00
N GLN A 86 -14.21 -1.79 -4.97
CA GLN A 86 -14.02 -2.13 -6.39
C GLN A 86 -12.58 -2.56 -6.71
N THR A 87 -11.59 -1.99 -6.03
CA THR A 87 -10.18 -2.33 -6.23
C THR A 87 -9.73 -3.56 -5.44
N GLY A 88 -10.67 -4.25 -4.77
CA GLY A 88 -10.38 -5.49 -4.05
C GLY A 88 -9.61 -5.29 -2.74
N VAL A 89 -9.57 -4.07 -2.22
CA VAL A 89 -8.97 -3.78 -0.91
C VAL A 89 -9.93 -4.24 0.19
N THR A 90 -10.08 -5.56 0.31
CA THR A 90 -10.99 -6.20 1.28
C THR A 90 -10.34 -6.43 2.65
N GLY A 91 -9.02 -6.28 2.76
CA GLY A 91 -8.27 -6.41 4.02
C GLY A 91 -8.63 -5.38 5.09
N ILE A 92 -9.32 -4.30 4.71
CA ILE A 92 -9.94 -3.38 5.66
C ILE A 92 -11.12 -4.06 6.39
N SER A 93 -11.67 -5.13 5.82
CA SER A 93 -12.77 -5.88 6.38
C SER A 93 -12.38 -6.99 7.36
N GLY A 94 -11.09 -7.39 7.42
CA GLY A 94 -10.66 -8.58 8.19
C GLY A 94 -10.72 -8.41 9.71
N THR A 95 -10.44 -7.23 10.21
CA THR A 95 -10.49 -6.89 11.64
C THR A 95 -11.32 -5.66 11.94
N SER A 96 -11.46 -4.77 10.97
CA SER A 96 -12.24 -3.53 11.07
C SER A 96 -13.71 -3.67 10.68
N SER A 97 -14.14 -4.84 10.18
CA SER A 97 -15.57 -5.11 9.97
C SER A 97 -16.41 -4.94 11.26
N GLN A 98 -15.77 -4.86 12.41
CA GLN A 98 -16.43 -4.48 13.65
C GLN A 98 -16.70 -2.98 13.76
N GLN A 99 -15.89 -2.12 13.12
CA GLN A 99 -16.00 -0.67 13.29
C GLN A 99 -16.95 0.03 12.30
N LEU A 100 -17.31 -0.61 11.18
CA LEU A 100 -18.23 -0.05 10.19
C LEU A 100 -19.48 -0.93 9.98
N ARG A 101 -19.97 -1.59 11.04
CA ARG A 101 -21.10 -2.53 10.97
C ARG A 101 -22.46 -1.84 11.02
N THR A 102 -22.53 -0.69 11.67
CA THR A 102 -23.78 0.01 11.85
C THR A 102 -23.85 1.25 10.94
N ARG A 103 -25.09 1.72 10.71
CA ARG A 103 -25.34 2.98 10.02
C ARG A 103 -24.66 4.15 10.73
N ARG A 104 -24.64 4.08 12.07
CA ARG A 104 -24.00 5.09 12.92
C ARG A 104 -22.47 5.09 12.75
N ASP A 105 -21.84 3.92 12.71
CA ASP A 105 -20.40 3.80 12.50
C ASP A 105 -19.98 4.40 11.16
N LEU A 106 -20.76 4.13 10.11
CA LEU A 106 -20.53 4.68 8.77
C LEU A 106 -20.69 6.20 8.74
N GLN A 107 -21.68 6.73 9.46
CA GLN A 107 -21.89 8.16 9.57
C GLN A 107 -20.71 8.83 10.30
N LEU A 108 -20.30 8.31 11.45
CA LEU A 108 -19.16 8.83 12.22
C LEU A 108 -17.85 8.78 11.42
N PHE A 109 -17.62 7.69 10.70
CA PHE A 109 -16.48 7.58 9.78
C PHE A 109 -16.52 8.67 8.71
N SER A 110 -17.67 8.86 8.07
CA SER A 110 -17.83 9.86 7.01
C SER A 110 -17.64 11.28 7.52
N GLU A 111 -18.16 11.60 8.71
CA GLU A 111 -17.99 12.91 9.36
C GLU A 111 -16.52 13.18 9.68
N ARG A 112 -15.83 12.24 10.29
CA ARG A 112 -14.39 12.35 10.62
C ARG A 112 -13.55 12.45 9.35
N TYR A 113 -13.84 11.63 8.34
CA TYR A 113 -13.12 11.67 7.06
C TYR A 113 -13.24 13.06 6.42
N THR A 114 -14.45 13.59 6.36
CA THR A 114 -14.71 14.94 5.82
C THR A 114 -13.98 16.00 6.63
N GLN A 115 -14.01 15.90 7.96
CA GLN A 115 -13.37 16.88 8.82
C GLN A 115 -11.84 16.92 8.67
N GLU A 116 -11.21 15.76 8.55
CA GLU A 116 -9.75 15.63 8.58
C GLU A 116 -9.11 15.69 7.18
N PHE A 117 -9.82 15.24 6.12
CA PHE A 117 -9.23 15.03 4.80
C PHE A 117 -9.95 15.75 3.66
N THR A 118 -10.72 16.79 3.95
CA THR A 118 -11.31 17.65 2.92
C THR A 118 -10.25 18.54 2.29
N GLN A 119 -10.24 18.59 0.96
CA GLN A 119 -9.45 19.51 0.15
C GLN A 119 -10.39 20.24 -0.80
N GLY A 120 -10.67 21.52 -0.51
CA GLY A 120 -11.68 22.28 -1.26
C GLY A 120 -13.07 21.69 -1.07
N THR A 121 -13.67 21.16 -2.13
CA THR A 121 -15.01 20.53 -2.13
C THR A 121 -14.98 19.00 -2.16
N SER A 122 -13.80 18.39 -2.12
CA SER A 122 -13.60 16.95 -2.22
C SER A 122 -12.81 16.41 -1.02
N VAL A 123 -12.80 15.09 -0.86
CA VAL A 123 -11.96 14.39 0.11
C VAL A 123 -10.86 13.63 -0.59
N SER A 124 -9.69 13.50 0.06
CA SER A 124 -8.53 12.84 -0.51
C SER A 124 -8.39 11.38 -0.10
N LEU A 125 -7.75 10.59 -0.95
CA LEU A 125 -7.21 9.27 -0.63
C LEU A 125 -5.81 9.18 -1.20
N THR A 126 -4.83 8.83 -0.38
CA THR A 126 -3.42 8.77 -0.76
C THR A 126 -3.03 7.35 -1.16
N TYR A 127 -2.38 7.22 -2.33
CA TYR A 127 -1.64 6.05 -2.75
C TYR A 127 -0.14 6.34 -2.72
N HIS A 128 0.65 5.37 -2.30
CA HIS A 128 2.11 5.46 -2.21
C HIS A 128 2.77 4.29 -2.94
N PRO A 129 2.74 4.25 -4.30
CA PRO A 129 3.39 3.19 -5.04
C PRO A 129 4.92 3.32 -4.98
N ILE A 130 5.57 2.16 -4.92
CA ILE A 130 7.02 1.99 -5.01
C ILE A 130 7.29 1.05 -6.17
N TYR A 131 8.22 1.42 -7.05
CA TYR A 131 8.65 0.66 -8.20
C TYR A 131 10.11 0.28 -8.05
N ILE A 132 10.46 -0.98 -8.24
CA ILE A 132 11.84 -1.45 -8.14
C ILE A 132 12.18 -2.36 -9.32
N ILE A 133 13.33 -2.10 -9.93
CA ILE A 133 13.95 -2.95 -10.93
C ILE A 133 15.32 -3.37 -10.39
N ALA A 134 15.56 -4.67 -10.36
CA ALA A 134 16.78 -5.24 -9.84
C ALA A 134 17.28 -6.35 -10.76
N LYS A 135 18.56 -6.64 -10.69
CA LYS A 135 19.23 -7.70 -11.45
C LYS A 135 19.84 -8.70 -10.50
N LYS A 136 19.67 -9.99 -10.79
CA LYS A 136 20.30 -11.05 -10.02
C LYS A 136 21.81 -10.88 -10.00
N LYS A 137 22.41 -10.88 -8.80
CA LYS A 137 23.86 -10.78 -8.65
C LYS A 137 24.58 -11.96 -9.33
N LYS A 138 25.74 -11.67 -9.90
CA LYS A 138 26.65 -12.72 -10.33
C LYS A 138 27.19 -13.42 -9.08
N VAL A 139 26.99 -14.68 -9.03
CA VAL A 139 27.62 -15.56 -8.01
C VAL A 139 28.89 -16.15 -8.59
#